data_9353920c98e6e396d777ae9b6f17c9fc
#
_entry.id   9353920c98e6e396d777ae9b6f17c9fc
#
_cell.length_a   1.000
_cell.length_b   1.000
_cell.length_c   1.000
_cell.angle_alpha   90.00
_cell.angle_beta   90.00
_cell.angle_gamma   90.00
#
_symmetry.space_group_name_H-M   'P 1'
#
loop_
_entity.id
_entity.type
_entity.pdbx_description
1 polymer ?
#
loop_
_entity_poly.entity_id
_entity_poly.type
_entity_poly.pdbx_seq_one_letter_code
_entity_poly.pdbx_strand_id
1 'polypeptide(L)'
;MAAYEISCDRTRLDIDAIHAFLSRSYWAAGIPRAVVERAIANSLCFGAFHEGRQVGLARVITDKATFAYLADVYVLPEHRGKGLSRRLMEQVIQHPDLQGLRRMLLATRDAHALYAKFGFKALARPERIMEIHNPDVYSSSA
;
A
#
# COMPACT_ATOMS: atom_id res chain seq x y z
N MET A 1 22.43 3.57 -16.39
CA MET A 1 21.92 3.10 -15.10
C MET A 1 20.42 3.37 -15.03
N ALA A 2 19.65 2.34 -14.81
CA ALA A 2 18.21 2.49 -14.75
C ALA A 2 17.83 3.27 -13.51
N ALA A 3 17.01 4.28 -13.66
CA ALA A 3 16.57 5.13 -12.58
C ALA A 3 15.17 4.70 -12.13
N TYR A 4 14.96 4.68 -10.82
CA TYR A 4 13.64 4.47 -10.24
C TYR A 4 13.11 5.78 -9.73
N GLU A 5 11.80 5.99 -9.94
CA GLU A 5 11.10 7.17 -9.42
C GLU A 5 9.98 6.74 -8.48
N ILE A 6 9.78 7.52 -7.43
CA ILE A 6 8.59 7.41 -6.58
C ILE A 6 7.74 8.64 -6.83
N SER A 7 6.46 8.45 -7.12
CA SER A 7 5.57 9.57 -7.41
C SER A 7 4.20 9.33 -6.82
N CYS A 8 3.56 10.37 -6.31
CA CYS A 8 2.16 10.33 -5.90
C CYS A 8 1.23 11.03 -6.89
N ASP A 9 1.70 11.23 -8.11
CA ASP A 9 0.88 11.77 -9.19
C ASP A 9 -0.13 10.71 -9.65
N ARG A 10 -1.42 10.97 -9.38
CA ARG A 10 -2.50 10.06 -9.72
C ARG A 10 -2.56 9.69 -11.19
N THR A 11 -2.20 10.62 -12.07
CA THR A 11 -2.29 10.39 -13.51
C THR A 11 -1.29 9.37 -14.01
N ARG A 12 -0.26 9.07 -13.21
CA ARG A 12 0.76 8.09 -13.57
C ARG A 12 0.43 6.68 -13.12
N LEU A 13 -0.57 6.51 -12.24
CA LEU A 13 -0.91 5.19 -11.71
C LEU A 13 -1.53 4.31 -12.79
N ASP A 14 -1.05 3.09 -12.88
CA ASP A 14 -1.48 2.11 -13.88
C ASP A 14 -2.42 1.11 -13.22
N ILE A 15 -3.73 1.32 -13.39
CA ILE A 15 -4.75 0.48 -12.76
C ILE A 15 -4.62 -0.97 -13.19
N ASP A 16 -4.32 -1.22 -14.46
CA ASP A 16 -4.19 -2.59 -14.96
C ASP A 16 -3.00 -3.31 -14.30
N ALA A 17 -1.87 -2.61 -14.14
CA ALA A 17 -0.70 -3.17 -13.48
C ALA A 17 -0.99 -3.44 -12.00
N ILE A 18 -1.65 -2.49 -11.32
CA ILE A 18 -2.03 -2.64 -9.91
C ILE A 18 -2.98 -3.82 -9.74
N HIS A 19 -4.00 -3.90 -10.57
CA HIS A 19 -4.96 -5.01 -10.53
C HIS A 19 -4.28 -6.34 -10.78
N ALA A 20 -3.39 -6.41 -11.76
CA ALA A 20 -2.68 -7.64 -12.08
C ALA A 20 -1.90 -8.18 -10.87
N PHE A 21 -1.27 -7.29 -10.10
CA PHE A 21 -0.57 -7.73 -8.89
C PHE A 21 -1.52 -8.07 -7.76
N LEU A 22 -2.45 -7.18 -7.42
CA LEU A 22 -3.32 -7.35 -6.25
C LEU A 22 -4.22 -8.57 -6.39
N SER A 23 -4.71 -8.86 -7.59
CA SER A 23 -5.58 -10.02 -7.80
C SER A 23 -4.90 -11.35 -7.52
N ARG A 24 -3.57 -11.37 -7.49
CA ARG A 24 -2.77 -12.56 -7.19
C ARG A 24 -2.11 -12.50 -5.82
N SER A 25 -2.32 -11.43 -5.07
CA SER A 25 -1.76 -11.30 -3.72
C SER A 25 -2.54 -12.17 -2.75
N TYR A 26 -1.89 -12.51 -1.61
CA TYR A 26 -2.57 -13.30 -0.60
C TYR A 26 -3.64 -12.51 0.15
N TRP A 27 -3.51 -11.15 0.19
CA TRP A 27 -4.43 -10.33 0.96
C TRP A 27 -5.59 -9.79 0.15
N ALA A 28 -5.53 -9.85 -1.19
CA ALA A 28 -6.58 -9.33 -2.05
C ALA A 28 -6.85 -10.27 -3.23
N ALA A 29 -6.60 -11.57 -3.07
CA ALA A 29 -6.79 -12.55 -4.14
C ALA A 29 -8.18 -12.43 -4.76
N GLY A 30 -8.22 -12.32 -6.08
CA GLY A 30 -9.49 -12.26 -6.81
C GLY A 30 -10.16 -10.89 -6.83
N ILE A 31 -9.54 -9.85 -6.30
CA ILE A 31 -10.14 -8.51 -6.29
C ILE A 31 -10.54 -8.07 -7.70
N PRO A 32 -11.80 -7.64 -7.92
CA PRO A 32 -12.22 -7.15 -9.23
C PRO A 32 -11.55 -5.83 -9.60
N ARG A 33 -11.34 -5.62 -10.90
CA ARG A 33 -10.71 -4.38 -11.38
C ARG A 33 -11.49 -3.13 -10.97
N ALA A 34 -12.83 -3.18 -11.02
CA ALA A 34 -13.64 -2.02 -10.61
C ALA A 34 -13.46 -1.65 -9.15
N VAL A 35 -13.19 -2.63 -8.28
CA VAL A 35 -12.91 -2.37 -6.87
C VAL A 35 -11.54 -1.72 -6.72
N VAL A 36 -10.54 -2.17 -7.47
CA VAL A 36 -9.22 -1.54 -7.49
C VAL A 36 -9.32 -0.09 -7.92
N GLU A 37 -10.05 0.19 -9.00
CA GLU A 37 -10.24 1.57 -9.47
C GLU A 37 -10.83 2.46 -8.38
N ARG A 38 -11.87 1.99 -7.71
CA ARG A 38 -12.53 2.76 -6.67
C ARG A 38 -11.62 2.97 -5.46
N ALA A 39 -10.88 1.93 -5.08
CA ALA A 39 -9.94 2.02 -3.97
C ALA A 39 -8.84 3.04 -4.25
N ILE A 40 -8.25 2.99 -5.43
CA ILE A 40 -7.19 3.93 -5.82
C ILE A 40 -7.73 5.36 -5.88
N ALA A 41 -8.93 5.55 -6.41
CA ALA A 41 -9.54 6.87 -6.52
C ALA A 41 -9.76 7.53 -5.16
N ASN A 42 -9.94 6.74 -4.10
CA ASN A 42 -10.24 7.23 -2.75
C ASN A 42 -9.07 7.07 -1.78
N SER A 43 -7.88 6.84 -2.28
CA SER A 43 -6.70 6.65 -1.43
C SER A 43 -5.59 7.59 -1.85
N LEU A 44 -4.65 7.81 -0.93
CA LEU A 44 -3.39 8.47 -1.23
C LEU A 44 -2.41 7.39 -1.66
N CYS A 45 -1.95 7.44 -2.91
CA CYS A 45 -1.15 6.37 -3.48
C CYS A 45 0.23 6.87 -3.91
N PHE A 46 1.21 6.01 -3.72
CA PHE A 46 2.60 6.25 -4.10
C PHE A 46 3.00 5.14 -5.04
N GLY A 47 3.37 5.49 -6.27
CA GLY A 47 3.83 4.52 -7.24
C GLY A 47 5.34 4.52 -7.35
N ALA A 48 5.92 3.35 -7.57
CA ALA A 48 7.31 3.21 -7.95
C ALA A 48 7.36 2.92 -9.45
N PHE A 49 8.23 3.61 -10.17
CA PHE A 49 8.30 3.54 -11.63
C PHE A 49 9.73 3.28 -12.09
N HIS A 50 9.84 2.49 -13.15
CA HIS A 50 11.11 2.20 -13.79
C HIS A 50 10.89 2.32 -15.29
N GLU A 51 11.62 3.24 -15.92
CA GLU A 51 11.50 3.50 -17.36
C GLU A 51 10.04 3.73 -17.76
N GLY A 52 9.32 4.53 -16.97
CA GLY A 52 7.93 4.89 -17.22
C GLY A 52 6.90 3.83 -16.88
N ARG A 53 7.32 2.66 -16.41
CA ARG A 53 6.40 1.56 -16.05
C ARG A 53 6.27 1.44 -14.55
N GLN A 54 5.06 1.24 -14.08
CA GLN A 54 4.83 1.07 -12.64
C GLN A 54 5.30 -0.31 -12.19
N VAL A 55 6.19 -0.31 -11.19
CA VAL A 55 6.78 -1.53 -10.65
C VAL A 55 6.53 -1.72 -9.15
N GLY A 56 5.82 -0.81 -8.55
CA GLY A 56 5.48 -0.90 -7.13
C GLY A 56 4.41 0.08 -6.73
N LEU A 57 3.90 -0.10 -5.51
CA LEU A 57 2.81 0.70 -4.97
C LEU A 57 2.90 0.76 -3.45
N ALA A 58 2.46 1.88 -2.89
CA ALA A 58 2.04 1.98 -1.49
C ALA A 58 0.73 2.74 -1.49
N ARG A 59 -0.33 2.15 -0.95
CA ARG A 59 -1.65 2.77 -0.90
C ARG A 59 -2.01 3.08 0.55
N VAL A 60 -2.40 4.32 0.81
CA VAL A 60 -2.73 4.78 2.15
C VAL A 60 -4.18 5.26 2.16
N ILE A 61 -4.98 4.66 3.04
CA ILE A 61 -6.36 5.09 3.30
C ILE A 61 -6.29 6.10 4.44
N THR A 62 -6.77 7.32 4.21
CA THR A 62 -6.58 8.38 5.20
C THR A 62 -7.60 9.51 5.05
N ASP A 63 -7.94 10.14 6.18
CA ASP A 63 -8.66 11.41 6.17
C ASP A 63 -7.70 12.61 6.08
N LYS A 64 -6.39 12.35 6.03
CA LYS A 64 -5.33 13.37 5.94
C LYS A 64 -5.27 14.28 7.16
N ALA A 65 -5.83 13.87 8.26
CA ALA A 65 -5.91 14.68 9.48
C ALA A 65 -5.66 13.88 10.74
N THR A 66 -6.35 12.75 10.92
CA THR A 66 -6.33 12.03 12.18
C THR A 66 -5.80 10.61 12.09
N PHE A 67 -5.98 9.95 10.94
CA PHE A 67 -5.76 8.51 10.83
C PHE A 67 -5.30 8.12 9.46
N ALA A 68 -4.47 7.09 9.38
CA ALA A 68 -4.08 6.48 8.12
C ALA A 68 -3.94 4.97 8.28
N TYR A 69 -4.27 4.24 7.24
CA TYR A 69 -4.06 2.80 7.15
C TYR A 69 -3.25 2.48 5.90
N LEU A 70 -2.09 1.89 6.09
CA LEU A 70 -1.23 1.48 4.99
C LEU A 70 -1.75 0.13 4.49
N ALA A 71 -2.39 0.15 3.32
CA ALA A 71 -3.22 -0.96 2.87
C ALA A 71 -2.51 -1.92 1.93
N ASP A 72 -1.90 -1.41 0.86
CA ASP A 72 -1.25 -2.22 -0.15
C ASP A 72 0.16 -1.71 -0.37
N VAL A 73 1.16 -2.54 -0.10
CA VAL A 73 2.54 -2.22 -0.41
C VAL A 73 3.13 -3.39 -1.16
N TYR A 74 3.63 -3.13 -2.36
CA TYR A 74 4.31 -4.17 -3.12
C TYR A 74 5.39 -3.61 -4.03
N VAL A 75 6.34 -4.46 -4.37
CA VAL A 75 7.32 -4.23 -5.43
C VAL A 75 7.33 -5.49 -6.27
N LEU A 76 7.29 -5.35 -7.59
CA LEU A 76 7.33 -6.51 -8.49
C LEU A 76 8.60 -7.33 -8.24
N PRO A 77 8.53 -8.66 -8.35
CA PRO A 77 9.67 -9.52 -8.03
C PRO A 77 10.97 -9.14 -8.73
N GLU A 78 10.91 -8.75 -10.00
CA GLU A 78 12.10 -8.41 -10.80
C GLU A 78 12.80 -7.15 -10.31
N HIS A 79 12.12 -6.34 -9.51
CA HIS A 79 12.64 -5.06 -9.04
C HIS A 79 12.92 -5.06 -7.53
N ARG A 80 12.82 -6.20 -6.89
CA ARG A 80 13.13 -6.35 -5.46
C ARG A 80 14.63 -6.32 -5.22
N GLY A 81 15.02 -6.06 -3.97
CA GLY A 81 16.42 -5.99 -3.60
C GLY A 81 17.12 -4.71 -4.00
N LYS A 82 16.38 -3.68 -4.40
CA LYS A 82 16.92 -2.39 -4.85
C LYS A 82 16.49 -1.23 -3.95
N GLY A 83 15.92 -1.52 -2.79
CA GLY A 83 15.54 -0.51 -1.83
C GLY A 83 14.25 0.23 -2.15
N LEU A 84 13.41 -0.27 -3.05
CA LEU A 84 12.19 0.43 -3.44
C LEU A 84 11.15 0.45 -2.33
N SER A 85 10.97 -0.63 -1.58
CA SER A 85 10.04 -0.63 -0.44
C SER A 85 10.41 0.43 0.56
N ARG A 86 11.71 0.57 0.87
CA ARG A 86 12.17 1.62 1.77
C ARG A 86 11.89 3.00 1.21
N ARG A 87 12.17 3.22 -0.08
CA ARG A 87 11.90 4.53 -0.71
C ARG A 87 10.42 4.87 -0.71
N LEU A 88 9.55 3.89 -0.96
CA LEU A 88 8.10 4.08 -0.85
C LEU A 88 7.72 4.49 0.55
N MET A 89 8.23 3.79 1.57
CA MET A 89 7.92 4.10 2.96
C MET A 89 8.45 5.47 3.38
N GLU A 90 9.64 5.84 2.92
CA GLU A 90 10.18 7.18 3.18
C GLU A 90 9.25 8.26 2.65
N GLN A 91 8.73 8.09 1.44
CA GLN A 91 7.80 9.05 0.86
C GLN A 91 6.47 9.09 1.62
N VAL A 92 5.98 7.94 2.06
CA VAL A 92 4.75 7.87 2.87
C VAL A 92 4.94 8.66 4.17
N ILE A 93 6.00 8.35 4.91
CA ILE A 93 6.23 8.95 6.24
C ILE A 93 6.45 10.46 6.14
N GLN A 94 7.04 10.93 5.05
CA GLN A 94 7.37 12.34 4.85
C GLN A 94 6.26 13.15 4.18
N HIS A 95 5.22 12.50 3.67
CA HIS A 95 4.19 13.20 2.91
C HIS A 95 3.46 14.24 3.78
N PRO A 96 3.27 15.47 3.28
CA PRO A 96 2.62 16.54 4.07
C PRO A 96 1.24 16.17 4.61
N ASP A 97 0.46 15.39 3.86
CA ASP A 97 -0.89 14.99 4.27
C ASP A 97 -0.89 13.96 5.40
N LEU A 98 0.26 13.40 5.72
CA LEU A 98 0.37 12.33 6.73
C LEU A 98 1.13 12.78 7.98
N GLN A 99 1.22 14.09 8.20
CA GLN A 99 1.86 14.65 9.39
C GLN A 99 0.82 14.92 10.47
N GLY A 100 1.22 14.77 11.74
CA GLY A 100 0.33 15.09 12.86
C GLY A 100 -0.82 14.12 13.06
N LEU A 101 -0.80 12.96 12.44
CA LEU A 101 -1.84 11.96 12.62
C LEU A 101 -1.79 11.38 14.02
N ARG A 102 -2.96 11.08 14.59
CA ARG A 102 -3.03 10.42 15.88
C ARG A 102 -2.56 8.97 15.78
N ARG A 103 -2.83 8.31 14.67
CA ARG A 103 -2.47 6.89 14.50
C ARG A 103 -2.32 6.54 13.03
N MET A 104 -1.34 5.71 12.76
CA MET A 104 -1.21 5.03 11.46
C MET A 104 -1.09 3.54 11.74
N LEU A 105 -1.92 2.74 11.08
CA LEU A 105 -1.95 1.29 11.25
C LEU A 105 -1.55 0.59 9.96
N LEU A 106 -1.09 -0.62 10.09
CA LEU A 106 -0.95 -1.56 8.98
C LEU A 106 -1.16 -2.98 9.51
N ALA A 107 -1.40 -3.89 8.60
CA ALA A 107 -1.40 -5.31 8.89
C ALA A 107 -0.37 -5.98 7.98
N THR A 108 0.45 -6.85 8.52
CA THR A 108 1.44 -7.58 7.74
C THR A 108 1.60 -8.98 8.29
N ARG A 109 1.78 -9.94 7.40
CA ARG A 109 2.04 -11.33 7.78
C ARG A 109 3.50 -11.53 8.15
N ASP A 110 4.42 -10.89 7.44
CA ASP A 110 5.82 -11.25 7.48
C ASP A 110 6.83 -10.09 7.30
N ALA A 111 6.38 -8.85 7.28
CA ALA A 111 7.26 -7.71 7.02
C ALA A 111 7.44 -6.80 8.23
N HIS A 112 7.25 -7.30 9.44
CA HIS A 112 7.35 -6.49 10.66
C HIS A 112 8.69 -5.76 10.76
N ALA A 113 9.80 -6.43 10.39
CA ALA A 113 11.13 -5.83 10.49
C ALA A 113 11.29 -4.62 9.57
N LEU A 114 10.69 -4.66 8.38
CA LEU A 114 10.72 -3.51 7.47
C LEU A 114 10.01 -2.31 8.10
N TYR A 115 8.78 -2.52 8.55
CA TYR A 115 7.98 -1.42 9.05
C TYR A 115 8.46 -0.88 10.39
N ALA A 116 9.09 -1.72 11.22
CA ALA A 116 9.69 -1.27 12.47
C ALA A 116 10.75 -0.19 12.25
N LYS A 117 11.44 -0.23 11.11
CA LYS A 117 12.45 0.78 10.77
C LYS A 117 11.84 2.17 10.57
N PHE A 118 10.53 2.25 10.33
CA PHE A 118 9.82 3.50 10.11
C PHE A 118 8.96 3.91 11.31
N GLY A 119 9.16 3.27 12.45
CA GLY A 119 8.49 3.64 13.69
C GLY A 119 7.23 2.85 14.00
N PHE A 120 6.88 1.87 13.17
CA PHE A 120 5.74 1.00 13.48
C PHE A 120 6.12 0.03 14.59
N LYS A 121 5.19 -0.18 15.51
CA LYS A 121 5.36 -1.08 16.65
C LYS A 121 4.12 -1.94 16.79
N ALA A 122 4.25 -3.06 17.48
CA ALA A 122 3.07 -3.83 17.86
C ALA A 122 2.10 -2.92 18.62
N LEU A 123 0.81 -3.17 18.46
CA LEU A 123 -0.21 -2.40 19.15
C LEU A 123 0.03 -2.46 20.66
N ALA A 124 0.02 -1.31 21.32
CA ALA A 124 0.16 -1.26 22.77
C ALA A 124 -1.01 -1.96 23.46
N ARG A 125 -2.20 -1.86 22.87
CA ARG A 125 -3.41 -2.46 23.39
C ARG A 125 -4.20 -3.11 22.26
N PRO A 126 -3.76 -4.28 21.79
CA PRO A 126 -4.42 -4.95 20.67
C PRO A 126 -5.87 -5.29 20.96
N GLU A 127 -6.22 -5.50 22.22
CA GLU A 127 -7.59 -5.80 22.63
C GLU A 127 -8.57 -4.64 22.38
N ARG A 128 -8.06 -3.44 22.08
CA ARG A 128 -8.90 -2.27 21.76
C ARG A 128 -9.28 -2.18 20.31
N ILE A 129 -8.69 -2.98 19.46
CA ILE A 129 -8.95 -2.96 18.02
C ILE A 129 -9.88 -4.13 17.71
N MET A 130 -10.99 -3.83 17.04
CA MET A 130 -11.97 -4.82 16.61
C MET A 130 -12.15 -4.73 15.11
N GLU A 131 -12.58 -5.81 14.48
CA GLU A 131 -12.75 -5.85 13.04
C GLU A 131 -14.04 -6.53 12.63
N ILE A 132 -14.54 -6.13 11.47
CA ILE A 132 -15.47 -6.93 10.68
C ILE A 132 -14.67 -7.34 9.46
N HIS A 133 -14.33 -8.60 9.37
CA HIS A 133 -13.47 -9.11 8.30
C HIS A 133 -14.23 -10.11 7.46
N ASN A 134 -14.21 -9.90 6.16
CA ASN A 134 -14.80 -10.81 5.20
C ASN A 134 -13.69 -11.32 4.28
N PRO A 135 -12.97 -12.36 4.68
CA PRO A 135 -11.82 -12.83 3.90
C PRO A 135 -12.19 -13.40 2.55
N ASP A 136 -13.45 -13.80 2.37
CA ASP A 136 -13.94 -14.42 1.13
C ASP A 136 -14.69 -13.46 0.23
N VAL A 137 -14.59 -12.14 0.47
CA VAL A 137 -15.40 -11.15 -0.23
C VAL A 137 -15.17 -11.17 -1.75
N TYR A 138 -13.97 -11.54 -2.19
CA TYR A 138 -13.63 -11.62 -3.61
C TYR A 138 -13.66 -13.03 -4.16
N SER A 139 -13.97 -14.03 -3.35
CA SER A 139 -14.13 -15.36 -3.89
C SER A 139 -15.41 -15.38 -4.72
N SER A 140 -15.26 -15.93 -5.89
CA SER A 140 -16.35 -16.09 -6.80
C SER A 140 -17.27 -17.15 -6.25
N SER A 141 -18.22 -16.74 -5.45
CA SER A 141 -19.36 -17.60 -5.25
C SER A 141 -20.27 -17.32 -6.39
N ALA A 142 -20.25 -18.14 -7.32
CA ALA A 142 -21.20 -18.02 -8.41
C ALA A 142 -22.62 -17.89 -7.87
#